data_1700c9c5b37dc2b21bba59e1e05723cd
#
_entry.id   1700c9c5b37dc2b21bba59e1e05723cd
#
_cell.length_a   1.000
_cell.length_b   1.000
_cell.length_c   1.000
_cell.angle_alpha   90.00
_cell.angle_beta   90.00
_cell.angle_gamma   90.00
#
_symmetry.space_group_name_H-M   'P 1'
#
loop_
_entity.id
_entity.type
_entity.pdbx_description
1 polymer ?
#
loop_
_entity_poly.entity_id
_entity_poly.type
_entity_poly.pdbx_seq_one_letter_code
_entity_poly.pdbx_strand_id
1 'polypeptide(L)'
;MKRKNNGFHPGGFTLVELLVVVAIIALLIGLLLPALSKAQRTAKSLQDAANISQIHKGFLTWANQDERGRLPLPGLIRRKQVPGAGPNGANAYVPGQGEEDLQWNNTANLYSVMVAKEYVTPEVLISPVDQNPVVKRMENYNRNAYTPSAANPTFWDIGFLANIFRSADGQATSACHTSYAHMALHGERKKFSWSNKADGTKAIMGNRGTYKGAFSGDNYKKSYTLLFHAPDDTWEGNVAYGDNHVTLERSVMPDNVQYECGSINLKKDNIFAFQEFAACNAGLSTGGDSWMCMGIGAPNATTYAEAPEKLTDGTNPT
;
A
#
# COMPACT_ATOMS: atom_id res chain seq x y z
N MET A 1 36.51 59.20 50.49
CA MET A 1 35.77 57.93 50.28
C MET A 1 36.37 57.18 49.09
N LYS A 2 37.15 56.09 49.31
CA LYS A 2 37.72 55.26 48.27
C LYS A 2 36.75 54.09 48.01
N ARG A 3 36.15 54.03 46.83
CA ARG A 3 35.35 52.83 46.36
C ARG A 3 36.28 51.65 46.06
N LYS A 4 36.14 50.55 46.80
CA LYS A 4 36.79 49.30 46.51
C LYS A 4 36.02 48.69 45.28
N ASN A 5 36.68 48.62 44.14
CA ASN A 5 36.24 47.78 43.00
C ASN A 5 36.56 46.32 43.36
N ASN A 6 35.56 45.56 43.71
CA ASN A 6 35.68 44.11 43.77
C ASN A 6 35.65 43.61 42.28
N GLY A 7 36.82 43.40 41.72
CA GLY A 7 37.00 42.74 40.44
C GLY A 7 36.54 41.29 40.57
N PHE A 8 35.45 40.98 39.93
CA PHE A 8 35.05 39.57 39.63
C PHE A 8 36.07 39.02 38.63
N HIS A 9 36.98 38.16 39.12
CA HIS A 9 37.82 37.37 38.22
C HIS A 9 37.00 36.17 37.73
N PRO A 10 36.61 36.10 36.44
CA PRO A 10 36.01 34.88 35.91
C PRO A 10 37.08 33.80 35.95
N GLY A 11 36.87 32.77 36.77
CA GLY A 11 37.73 31.59 36.81
C GLY A 11 37.79 30.99 35.41
N GLY A 12 38.97 30.91 34.81
CA GLY A 12 39.17 30.27 33.49
C GLY A 12 38.91 28.78 33.60
N PHE A 13 38.15 28.26 32.65
CA PHE A 13 37.83 26.84 32.54
C PHE A 13 39.13 26.06 32.22
N THR A 14 39.41 24.98 32.92
CA THR A 14 40.58 24.14 32.64
C THR A 14 40.32 23.21 31.48
N LEU A 15 41.35 22.87 30.71
CA LEU A 15 41.26 21.92 29.59
C LEU A 15 40.76 20.55 30.06
N VAL A 16 41.11 20.13 31.25
CA VAL A 16 40.69 18.86 31.86
C VAL A 16 39.20 18.87 32.21
N GLU A 17 38.65 19.95 32.75
CA GLU A 17 37.21 20.08 33.03
C GLU A 17 36.37 19.97 31.74
N LEU A 18 36.84 20.62 30.67
CA LEU A 18 36.16 20.51 29.37
C LEU A 18 36.23 19.08 28.84
N LEU A 19 37.39 18.43 28.93
CA LEU A 19 37.58 17.06 28.40
C LEU A 19 36.71 16.04 29.13
N VAL A 20 36.59 16.14 30.47
CA VAL A 20 35.74 15.26 31.28
C VAL A 20 34.27 15.44 30.93
N VAL A 21 33.81 16.68 30.74
CA VAL A 21 32.43 16.98 30.39
C VAL A 21 32.08 16.37 29.02
N VAL A 22 32.94 16.57 27.99
CA VAL A 22 32.67 16.01 26.67
C VAL A 22 32.72 14.47 26.66
N ALA A 23 33.59 13.88 27.50
CA ALA A 23 33.65 12.43 27.65
C ALA A 23 32.35 11.84 28.25
N ILE A 24 31.79 12.50 29.28
CA ILE A 24 30.53 12.09 29.91
C ILE A 24 29.37 12.25 28.91
N ILE A 25 29.31 13.37 28.18
CA ILE A 25 28.29 13.61 27.17
C ILE A 25 28.36 12.53 26.05
N ALA A 26 29.58 12.24 25.57
CA ALA A 26 29.79 11.22 24.54
C ALA A 26 29.34 9.84 25.02
N LEU A 27 29.61 9.47 26.28
CA LEU A 27 29.16 8.20 26.86
C LEU A 27 27.63 8.13 26.94
N LEU A 28 26.98 9.21 27.42
CA LEU A 28 25.53 9.28 27.54
C LEU A 28 24.85 9.17 26.18
N ILE A 29 25.34 9.91 25.17
CA ILE A 29 24.83 9.85 23.80
C ILE A 29 25.02 8.43 23.21
N GLY A 30 26.20 7.84 23.43
CA GLY A 30 26.50 6.48 22.93
C GLY A 30 25.55 5.41 23.46
N LEU A 31 25.04 5.54 24.68
CA LEU A 31 24.06 4.64 25.28
C LEU A 31 22.62 4.96 24.82
N LEU A 32 22.31 6.24 24.53
CA LEU A 32 20.96 6.65 24.17
C LEU A 32 20.62 6.40 22.69
N LEU A 33 21.59 6.51 21.77
CA LEU A 33 21.35 6.39 20.32
C LEU A 33 20.70 5.08 19.90
N PRO A 34 21.15 3.88 20.37
CA PRO A 34 20.51 2.61 20.00
C PRO A 34 19.07 2.52 20.50
N ALA A 35 18.81 2.99 21.72
CA ALA A 35 17.47 2.98 22.31
C ALA A 35 16.52 3.91 21.56
N LEU A 36 16.97 5.11 21.21
CA LEU A 36 16.20 6.09 20.43
C LEU A 36 15.86 5.57 19.04
N SER A 37 16.81 4.95 18.34
CA SER A 37 16.59 4.37 17.02
C SER A 37 15.52 3.29 17.05
N LYS A 38 15.54 2.41 18.05
CA LYS A 38 14.51 1.37 18.24
C LYS A 38 13.13 1.99 18.51
N ALA A 39 13.06 2.99 19.38
CA ALA A 39 11.82 3.69 19.69
C ALA A 39 11.23 4.39 18.46
N GLN A 40 12.04 5.03 17.64
CA GLN A 40 11.61 5.66 16.39
C GLN A 40 11.07 4.66 15.38
N ARG A 41 11.72 3.49 15.22
CA ARG A 41 11.21 2.41 14.34
C ARG A 41 9.84 1.91 14.81
N THR A 42 9.70 1.65 16.12
CA THR A 42 8.43 1.23 16.70
C THR A 42 7.33 2.28 16.49
N ALA A 43 7.63 3.56 16.71
CA ALA A 43 6.66 4.65 16.50
C ALA A 43 6.21 4.73 15.04
N LYS A 44 7.13 4.63 14.08
CA LYS A 44 6.80 4.59 12.65
C LYS A 44 5.95 3.37 12.27
N SER A 45 6.25 2.20 12.82
CA SER A 45 5.47 0.98 12.60
C SER A 45 4.04 1.10 13.13
N LEU A 46 3.86 1.69 14.32
CA LEU A 46 2.53 1.95 14.88
C LEU A 46 1.75 2.97 14.06
N GLN A 47 2.40 4.03 13.59
CA GLN A 47 1.76 5.01 12.70
C GLN A 47 1.35 4.36 11.37
N ASP A 48 2.18 3.50 10.81
CA ASP A 48 1.90 2.74 9.61
C ASP A 48 0.68 1.82 9.78
N ALA A 49 0.62 1.06 10.89
CA ALA A 49 -0.54 0.24 11.23
C ALA A 49 -1.82 1.07 11.39
N ALA A 50 -1.72 2.27 11.99
CA ALA A 50 -2.85 3.18 12.12
C ALA A 50 -3.34 3.69 10.75
N ASN A 51 -2.42 4.04 9.83
CA ASN A 51 -2.75 4.43 8.47
C ASN A 51 -3.50 3.31 7.74
N ILE A 52 -3.00 2.07 7.78
CA ILE A 52 -3.63 0.91 7.17
C ILE A 52 -5.04 0.69 7.74
N SER A 53 -5.18 0.72 9.08
CA SER A 53 -6.49 0.60 9.74
C SER A 53 -7.46 1.70 9.29
N GLN A 54 -6.98 2.95 9.14
CA GLN A 54 -7.80 4.07 8.69
C GLN A 54 -8.26 3.88 7.24
N ILE A 55 -7.37 3.45 6.34
CA ILE A 55 -7.72 3.20 4.94
C ILE A 55 -8.76 2.07 4.87
N HIS A 56 -8.53 0.97 5.59
CA HIS A 56 -9.46 -0.16 5.58
C HIS A 56 -10.83 0.22 6.18
N LYS A 57 -10.87 1.03 7.24
CA LYS A 57 -12.13 1.63 7.73
C LYS A 57 -12.84 2.46 6.67
N GLY A 58 -12.09 3.21 5.86
CA GLY A 58 -12.64 3.90 4.70
C GLY A 58 -13.29 2.93 3.70
N PHE A 59 -12.65 1.80 3.41
CA PHE A 59 -13.23 0.75 2.56
C PHE A 59 -14.51 0.16 3.17
N LEU A 60 -14.53 -0.12 4.46
CA LEU A 60 -15.71 -0.64 5.16
C LEU A 60 -16.85 0.40 5.18
N THR A 61 -16.54 1.68 5.36
CA THR A 61 -17.53 2.76 5.31
C THR A 61 -18.17 2.86 3.92
N TRP A 62 -17.36 2.71 2.87
CA TRP A 62 -17.87 2.58 1.50
C TRP A 62 -18.81 1.37 1.37
N ALA A 63 -18.36 0.20 1.81
CA ALA A 63 -19.12 -1.04 1.69
C ALA A 63 -20.46 -1.02 2.43
N ASN A 64 -20.56 -0.26 3.53
CA ASN A 64 -21.83 -0.05 4.23
C ASN A 64 -22.85 0.77 3.43
N GLN A 65 -22.41 1.50 2.41
CA GLN A 65 -23.27 2.25 1.48
C GLN A 65 -23.56 1.46 0.19
N ASP A 66 -22.84 0.38 -0.06
CA ASP A 66 -23.04 -0.51 -1.19
C ASP A 66 -24.09 -1.57 -0.88
N GLU A 67 -25.12 -1.71 -1.72
CA GLU A 67 -26.25 -2.68 -1.50
C GLU A 67 -25.79 -4.13 -1.32
N ARG A 68 -24.61 -4.49 -1.84
CA ARG A 68 -24.04 -5.84 -1.75
C ARG A 68 -22.90 -5.93 -0.73
N GLY A 69 -22.60 -4.86 0.00
CA GLY A 69 -21.50 -4.83 0.95
C GLY A 69 -20.12 -4.96 0.32
N ARG A 70 -19.93 -4.53 -0.94
CA ARG A 70 -18.65 -4.60 -1.64
C ARG A 70 -17.74 -3.46 -1.22
N LEU A 71 -16.48 -3.77 -1.01
CA LEU A 71 -15.43 -2.78 -0.88
C LEU A 71 -15.28 -1.99 -2.20
N PRO A 72 -14.59 -0.84 -2.22
CA PRO A 72 -14.56 0.05 -3.39
C PRO A 72 -14.11 -0.67 -4.68
N LEU A 73 -14.87 -0.50 -5.74
CA LEU A 73 -14.57 -1.01 -7.08
C LEU A 73 -14.70 0.11 -8.10
N PRO A 74 -13.59 0.71 -8.56
CA PRO A 74 -13.61 1.80 -9.54
C PRO A 74 -14.38 1.48 -10.82
N GLY A 75 -14.28 0.25 -11.30
CA GLY A 75 -15.00 -0.22 -12.50
C GLY A 75 -16.52 -0.25 -12.37
N LEU A 76 -17.05 -0.21 -11.14
CA LEU A 76 -18.50 -0.04 -10.89
C LEU A 76 -18.92 1.42 -10.85
N ILE A 77 -18.01 2.35 -10.74
CA ILE A 77 -18.25 3.80 -10.83
C ILE A 77 -18.14 4.21 -12.30
N ARG A 78 -16.99 3.97 -12.91
CA ARG A 78 -16.77 4.15 -14.33
C ARG A 78 -17.06 2.83 -15.05
N ARG A 79 -18.35 2.70 -15.41
CA ARG A 79 -18.86 1.50 -16.08
C ARG A 79 -18.60 1.56 -17.58
N LYS A 80 -18.79 0.44 -18.29
CA LYS A 80 -18.82 0.43 -19.75
C LYS A 80 -19.99 1.26 -20.28
N GLN A 81 -19.84 1.76 -21.50
CA GLN A 81 -20.93 2.42 -22.20
C GLN A 81 -22.13 1.50 -22.39
N VAL A 82 -23.32 2.06 -22.27
CA VAL A 82 -24.57 1.35 -22.53
C VAL A 82 -24.86 1.40 -24.05
N PRO A 83 -24.99 0.26 -24.72
CA PRO A 83 -25.31 0.24 -26.13
C PRO A 83 -26.63 0.93 -26.44
N GLY A 84 -26.64 1.77 -27.46
CA GLY A 84 -27.86 2.45 -27.92
C GLY A 84 -28.38 3.59 -27.04
N ALA A 85 -27.73 3.92 -25.94
CA ALA A 85 -28.19 4.95 -25.01
C ALA A 85 -27.83 6.39 -25.46
N GLY A 86 -27.01 6.52 -26.48
CA GLY A 86 -26.61 7.83 -27.02
C GLY A 86 -27.44 8.29 -28.21
N PRO A 87 -27.19 9.52 -28.71
CA PRO A 87 -27.84 10.05 -29.90
C PRO A 87 -27.65 9.11 -31.10
N ASN A 88 -28.71 8.96 -31.89
CA ASN A 88 -28.73 8.12 -33.08
C ASN A 88 -28.39 6.63 -32.84
N GLY A 89 -28.65 6.12 -31.62
CA GLY A 89 -28.34 4.73 -31.27
C GLY A 89 -26.88 4.45 -30.99
N ALA A 90 -26.06 5.47 -30.81
CA ALA A 90 -24.65 5.32 -30.39
C ALA A 90 -24.55 4.82 -28.95
N ASN A 91 -23.41 4.25 -28.60
CA ASN A 91 -23.11 3.89 -27.21
C ASN A 91 -22.85 5.16 -26.38
N ALA A 92 -23.32 5.19 -25.16
CA ALA A 92 -23.10 6.32 -24.26
C ALA A 92 -22.86 5.88 -22.81
N TYR A 93 -22.15 6.72 -22.06
CA TYR A 93 -22.04 6.57 -20.63
C TYR A 93 -23.33 7.04 -19.95
N VAL A 94 -23.94 6.15 -19.19
CA VAL A 94 -25.12 6.45 -18.39
C VAL A 94 -24.78 6.23 -16.92
N PRO A 95 -24.85 7.25 -16.05
CA PRO A 95 -24.51 7.10 -14.65
C PRO A 95 -25.24 5.94 -13.97
N GLY A 96 -24.49 5.09 -13.28
CA GLY A 96 -25.04 3.92 -12.58
C GLY A 96 -25.45 2.74 -13.47
N GLN A 97 -25.38 2.86 -14.79
CA GLN A 97 -25.76 1.81 -15.74
C GLN A 97 -24.54 1.27 -16.50
N GLY A 98 -24.74 0.14 -17.18
CA GLY A 98 -23.69 -0.57 -17.89
C GLY A 98 -22.99 -1.63 -17.03
N GLU A 99 -22.26 -2.50 -17.70
CA GLU A 99 -21.44 -3.52 -17.06
C GLU A 99 -20.25 -2.89 -16.31
N GLU A 100 -19.73 -3.59 -15.32
CA GLU A 100 -18.47 -3.23 -14.68
C GLU A 100 -17.34 -3.16 -15.71
N ASP A 101 -16.60 -2.05 -15.70
CA ASP A 101 -15.43 -1.89 -16.55
C ASP A 101 -14.15 -2.25 -15.79
N LEU A 102 -13.72 -3.50 -15.92
CA LEU A 102 -12.61 -4.08 -15.17
C LEU A 102 -11.27 -3.37 -15.39
N GLN A 103 -11.09 -2.65 -16.51
CA GLN A 103 -9.87 -1.91 -16.79
C GLN A 103 -9.60 -0.81 -15.72
N TRP A 104 -10.64 -0.34 -15.03
CA TRP A 104 -10.53 0.66 -13.99
C TRP A 104 -10.23 0.10 -12.60
N ASN A 105 -10.33 -1.21 -12.42
CA ASN A 105 -10.04 -1.89 -11.16
C ASN A 105 -8.54 -2.06 -10.96
N ASN A 106 -7.84 -0.99 -10.71
CA ASN A 106 -6.41 -0.98 -10.41
C ASN A 106 -6.11 -0.12 -9.19
N THR A 107 -4.90 -0.24 -8.66
CA THR A 107 -4.48 0.43 -7.41
C THR A 107 -4.59 1.95 -7.49
N ALA A 108 -4.18 2.56 -8.62
CA ALA A 108 -4.23 4.01 -8.79
C ALA A 108 -5.67 4.52 -8.70
N ASN A 109 -6.58 3.88 -9.44
CA ASN A 109 -7.99 4.26 -9.45
C ASN A 109 -8.67 3.96 -8.12
N LEU A 110 -8.35 2.84 -7.45
CA LEU A 110 -8.90 2.50 -6.14
C LEU A 110 -8.63 3.63 -5.14
N TYR A 111 -7.36 3.99 -4.96
CA TYR A 111 -7.02 5.02 -3.99
C TYR A 111 -7.44 6.42 -4.45
N SER A 112 -7.38 6.72 -5.74
CA SER A 112 -7.88 7.99 -6.25
C SER A 112 -9.38 8.18 -5.98
N VAL A 113 -10.20 7.14 -6.18
CA VAL A 113 -11.62 7.16 -5.81
C VAL A 113 -11.83 7.42 -4.32
N MET A 114 -11.02 6.77 -3.48
CA MET A 114 -11.12 6.94 -2.02
C MET A 114 -10.79 8.36 -1.60
N VAL A 115 -9.83 9.00 -2.26
CA VAL A 115 -9.50 10.42 -2.03
C VAL A 115 -10.58 11.34 -2.60
N ALA A 116 -11.08 11.07 -3.80
CA ALA A 116 -12.16 11.86 -4.42
C ALA A 116 -13.44 11.88 -3.59
N LYS A 117 -13.74 10.77 -2.92
CA LYS A 117 -14.92 10.60 -2.05
C LYS A 117 -14.65 10.93 -0.58
N GLU A 118 -13.47 11.45 -0.26
CA GLU A 118 -13.07 11.92 1.07
C GLU A 118 -13.05 10.83 2.17
N TYR A 119 -12.97 9.56 1.79
CA TYR A 119 -12.78 8.47 2.76
C TYR A 119 -11.37 8.41 3.32
N VAL A 120 -10.37 8.84 2.53
CA VAL A 120 -8.98 8.93 2.92
C VAL A 120 -8.34 10.21 2.37
N THR A 121 -7.22 10.63 2.95
CA THR A 121 -6.41 11.73 2.43
C THR A 121 -5.13 11.20 1.79
N PRO A 122 -4.49 11.95 0.86
CA PRO A 122 -3.23 11.53 0.24
C PRO A 122 -2.10 11.26 1.25
N GLU A 123 -2.11 11.93 2.41
CA GLU A 123 -1.11 11.75 3.47
C GLU A 123 -1.14 10.33 4.04
N VAL A 124 -2.34 9.80 4.29
CA VAL A 124 -2.53 8.49 4.90
C VAL A 124 -2.10 7.35 3.98
N LEU A 125 -2.07 7.62 2.67
CA LEU A 125 -1.67 6.64 1.65
C LEU A 125 -0.15 6.42 1.58
N ILE A 126 0.64 7.20 2.31
CA ILE A 126 2.10 7.06 2.36
C ILE A 126 2.51 6.50 3.71
N SER A 127 3.18 5.37 3.68
CA SER A 127 3.75 4.74 4.87
C SER A 127 4.98 5.51 5.38
N PRO A 128 5.07 5.81 6.68
CA PRO A 128 6.24 6.47 7.25
C PRO A 128 7.50 5.58 7.27
N VAL A 129 7.34 4.30 6.97
CA VAL A 129 8.45 3.33 6.89
C VAL A 129 8.91 3.08 5.45
N ASP A 130 8.17 3.55 4.44
CA ASP A 130 8.51 3.36 3.04
C ASP A 130 9.71 4.22 2.63
N GLN A 131 10.78 3.57 2.20
CA GLN A 131 12.02 4.23 1.78
C GLN A 131 12.18 4.27 0.25
N ASN A 132 11.20 3.80 -0.51
CA ASN A 132 11.27 3.81 -1.97
C ASN A 132 11.15 5.26 -2.48
N PRO A 133 12.17 5.81 -3.16
CA PRO A 133 12.18 7.20 -3.60
C PRO A 133 11.14 7.53 -4.69
N VAL A 134 10.55 6.51 -5.32
CA VAL A 134 9.45 6.67 -6.29
C VAL A 134 8.13 6.94 -5.58
N VAL A 135 8.00 6.50 -4.33
CA VAL A 135 6.78 6.66 -3.55
C VAL A 135 6.75 8.05 -2.92
N LYS A 136 5.78 8.85 -3.32
CA LYS A 136 5.64 10.24 -2.86
C LYS A 136 4.18 10.61 -2.72
N ARG A 137 3.87 11.41 -1.71
CA ARG A 137 2.53 11.97 -1.55
C ARG A 137 2.12 12.76 -2.80
N MET A 138 0.89 12.62 -3.21
CA MET A 138 0.31 13.49 -4.23
C MET A 138 -0.06 14.85 -3.61
N GLU A 139 0.71 15.88 -3.93
CA GLU A 139 0.57 17.23 -3.35
C GLU A 139 -0.68 17.97 -3.88
N ASN A 140 -0.97 17.82 -5.16
CA ASN A 140 -1.99 18.60 -5.88
C ASN A 140 -3.08 17.68 -6.44
N TYR A 141 -3.81 16.97 -5.55
CA TYR A 141 -4.95 16.17 -5.97
C TYR A 141 -6.08 17.06 -6.48
N ASN A 142 -6.50 16.82 -7.73
CA ASN A 142 -7.58 17.60 -8.35
C ASN A 142 -8.96 17.05 -7.95
N ARG A 143 -9.57 17.64 -6.93
CA ARG A 143 -10.92 17.29 -6.46
C ARG A 143 -12.02 17.71 -7.43
N ASN A 144 -11.73 18.61 -8.38
CA ASN A 144 -12.66 19.08 -9.38
C ASN A 144 -12.61 18.27 -10.69
N ALA A 145 -11.94 17.13 -10.70
CA ALA A 145 -11.82 16.27 -11.89
C ALA A 145 -13.16 15.61 -12.31
N TYR A 146 -14.20 15.71 -11.50
CA TYR A 146 -15.48 15.05 -11.74
C TYR A 146 -16.24 15.67 -12.93
N THR A 147 -16.30 14.95 -14.06
CA THR A 147 -17.01 15.33 -15.29
C THR A 147 -17.80 14.14 -15.88
N PRO A 148 -18.89 13.68 -15.22
CA PRO A 148 -19.58 12.44 -15.58
C PRO A 148 -20.36 12.48 -16.87
N SER A 149 -20.66 13.68 -17.39
CA SER A 149 -21.48 13.89 -18.62
C SER A 149 -20.64 14.03 -19.89
N ALA A 150 -19.32 13.98 -19.81
CA ALA A 150 -18.46 14.08 -20.98
C ALA A 150 -18.52 12.79 -21.84
N ALA A 151 -18.17 12.92 -23.12
CA ALA A 151 -17.99 11.75 -23.99
C ALA A 151 -16.91 10.78 -23.46
N ASN A 152 -15.95 11.30 -22.69
CA ASN A 152 -14.98 10.55 -21.92
C ASN A 152 -15.06 10.98 -20.43
N PRO A 153 -15.97 10.40 -19.66
CA PRO A 153 -16.25 10.85 -18.30
C PRO A 153 -15.08 10.62 -17.35
N THR A 154 -14.87 11.58 -16.47
CA THR A 154 -13.89 11.50 -15.39
C THR A 154 -14.61 11.54 -14.06
N PHE A 155 -14.28 10.62 -13.16
CA PHE A 155 -14.94 10.47 -11.86
C PHE A 155 -13.99 10.73 -10.69
N TRP A 156 -12.68 10.81 -10.95
CA TRP A 156 -11.60 11.08 -10.00
C TRP A 156 -10.39 11.65 -10.73
N ASP A 157 -9.36 12.06 -9.99
CA ASP A 157 -8.12 12.53 -10.58
C ASP A 157 -7.31 11.34 -11.15
N ILE A 158 -7.21 11.27 -12.47
CA ILE A 158 -6.43 10.25 -13.20
C ILE A 158 -4.91 10.49 -13.11
N GLY A 159 -4.49 11.65 -12.60
CA GLY A 159 -3.08 11.93 -12.30
C GLY A 159 -2.57 11.21 -11.04
N PHE A 160 -3.45 10.59 -10.25
CA PHE A 160 -3.04 9.70 -9.18
C PHE A 160 -2.42 8.43 -9.75
N LEU A 161 -1.15 8.20 -9.47
CA LEU A 161 -0.38 7.10 -10.03
C LEU A 161 -0.02 6.08 -8.95
N ALA A 162 0.04 4.81 -9.33
CA ALA A 162 0.52 3.73 -8.47
C ALA A 162 1.57 2.87 -9.20
N ASN A 163 2.43 3.51 -9.95
CA ASN A 163 3.51 2.85 -10.66
C ASN A 163 4.81 2.97 -9.88
N ILE A 164 5.25 1.86 -9.30
CA ILE A 164 6.47 1.77 -8.48
C ILE A 164 7.70 1.28 -9.26
N PHE A 165 7.56 0.95 -10.54
CA PHE A 165 8.69 0.50 -11.35
C PHE A 165 9.63 1.64 -11.71
N ARG A 166 10.92 1.32 -11.72
CA ARG A 166 11.97 2.12 -12.36
C ARG A 166 12.23 1.60 -13.76
N SER A 167 12.59 2.46 -14.69
CA SER A 167 13.09 1.99 -15.96
C SER A 167 14.51 1.38 -15.80
N ALA A 168 14.93 0.56 -16.78
CA ALA A 168 16.19 -0.17 -16.72
C ALA A 168 17.42 0.74 -16.56
N ASP A 169 17.33 2.03 -16.93
CA ASP A 169 18.36 3.05 -16.76
C ASP A 169 18.39 3.68 -15.35
N GLY A 170 17.55 3.20 -14.44
CA GLY A 170 17.47 3.70 -13.07
C GLY A 170 16.75 5.05 -12.92
N GLN A 171 16.25 5.64 -14.03
CA GLN A 171 15.46 6.85 -13.99
C GLN A 171 14.07 6.55 -13.46
N ALA A 172 13.59 7.35 -12.51
CA ALA A 172 12.22 7.28 -12.04
C ALA A 172 11.28 7.85 -13.12
N THR A 173 10.88 7.03 -14.06
CA THR A 173 9.93 7.42 -15.13
C THR A 173 8.48 7.46 -14.65
N SER A 174 8.25 7.09 -13.40
CA SER A 174 6.91 6.93 -12.83
C SER A 174 6.88 7.40 -11.38
N ALA A 175 5.72 7.91 -10.97
CA ALA A 175 5.43 8.25 -9.60
C ALA A 175 4.46 7.21 -9.00
N CYS A 176 4.59 6.97 -7.71
CA CYS A 176 3.64 6.17 -6.95
C CYS A 176 3.13 6.98 -5.77
N HIS A 177 1.83 7.17 -5.68
CA HIS A 177 1.18 7.97 -4.65
C HIS A 177 0.56 7.12 -3.54
N THR A 178 1.01 5.86 -3.42
CA THR A 178 0.61 4.96 -2.33
C THR A 178 1.72 3.98 -1.98
N SER A 179 1.83 3.67 -0.70
CA SER A 179 2.75 2.66 -0.16
C SER A 179 2.10 1.28 -0.01
N TYR A 180 0.78 1.17 -0.20
CA TYR A 180 0.01 0.02 0.24
C TYR A 180 -0.45 -0.86 -0.90
N ALA A 181 -0.25 -2.16 -0.74
CA ALA A 181 -0.86 -3.20 -1.55
C ALA A 181 -2.27 -3.51 -1.06
N HIS A 182 -3.09 -4.08 -1.91
CA HIS A 182 -4.44 -4.52 -1.59
C HIS A 182 -4.75 -5.84 -2.30
N MET A 183 -5.79 -6.55 -1.83
CA MET A 183 -6.27 -7.75 -2.49
C MET A 183 -6.62 -7.47 -3.96
N ALA A 184 -6.32 -8.40 -4.84
CA ALA A 184 -6.58 -8.25 -6.27
C ALA A 184 -8.06 -8.03 -6.58
N LEU A 185 -8.37 -6.97 -7.36
CA LEU A 185 -9.74 -6.54 -7.68
C LEU A 185 -10.33 -7.31 -8.87
N HIS A 186 -9.98 -8.59 -9.01
CA HIS A 186 -10.37 -9.45 -10.14
C HIS A 186 -10.77 -10.84 -9.68
N GLY A 187 -11.47 -11.55 -10.56
CA GLY A 187 -11.82 -12.95 -10.41
C GLY A 187 -12.70 -13.25 -9.19
N GLU A 188 -12.62 -14.46 -8.71
CA GLU A 188 -13.42 -14.95 -7.58
C GLU A 188 -13.04 -14.26 -6.24
N ARG A 189 -11.80 -13.80 -6.09
CA ARG A 189 -11.35 -13.03 -4.90
C ARG A 189 -12.17 -11.77 -4.73
N LYS A 190 -12.30 -10.97 -5.79
CA LYS A 190 -13.14 -9.79 -5.82
C LYS A 190 -14.58 -10.14 -5.47
N LYS A 191 -15.09 -11.24 -6.01
CA LYS A 191 -16.47 -11.65 -5.86
C LYS A 191 -16.81 -12.12 -4.45
N PHE A 192 -15.92 -12.86 -3.80
CA PHE A 192 -16.19 -13.51 -2.51
C PHE A 192 -15.50 -12.87 -1.32
N SER A 193 -14.33 -12.27 -1.52
CA SER A 193 -13.50 -11.78 -0.41
C SER A 193 -13.43 -10.25 -0.34
N TRP A 194 -13.61 -9.52 -1.45
CA TRP A 194 -13.60 -8.07 -1.48
C TRP A 194 -14.95 -7.48 -1.03
N SER A 195 -15.27 -7.68 0.23
CA SER A 195 -16.55 -7.31 0.84
C SER A 195 -16.37 -6.96 2.33
N ASN A 196 -17.41 -6.40 2.94
CA ASN A 196 -17.43 -6.07 4.37
C ASN A 196 -17.63 -7.29 5.30
N LYS A 197 -17.45 -8.50 4.82
CA LYS A 197 -17.48 -9.69 5.67
C LYS A 197 -16.30 -9.68 6.61
N ALA A 198 -16.59 -9.73 7.92
CA ALA A 198 -15.55 -9.82 8.93
C ALA A 198 -14.90 -11.22 8.92
N ASP A 199 -13.80 -11.34 8.21
CA ASP A 199 -13.01 -12.58 8.11
C ASP A 199 -11.55 -12.29 8.42
N GLY A 200 -11.10 -12.65 9.61
CA GLY A 200 -9.74 -12.45 10.09
C GLY A 200 -8.69 -13.35 9.42
N THR A 201 -9.09 -14.21 8.49
CA THR A 201 -8.17 -15.06 7.72
C THR A 201 -7.90 -14.49 6.32
N LYS A 202 -8.55 -13.41 5.92
CA LYS A 202 -8.40 -12.80 4.60
C LYS A 202 -7.62 -11.50 4.69
N ALA A 203 -6.41 -11.49 4.15
CA ALA A 203 -5.61 -10.29 4.01
C ALA A 203 -6.25 -9.37 2.95
N ILE A 204 -6.69 -8.19 3.36
CA ILE A 204 -7.38 -7.23 2.49
C ILE A 204 -6.42 -6.18 1.93
N MET A 205 -5.56 -5.64 2.78
CA MET A 205 -4.56 -4.64 2.39
C MET A 205 -3.42 -4.60 3.40
N GLY A 206 -2.29 -4.02 3.02
CA GLY A 206 -1.15 -3.91 3.91
C GLY A 206 0.05 -3.26 3.27
N ASN A 207 1.19 -3.35 3.93
CA ASN A 207 2.45 -2.98 3.32
C ASN A 207 2.70 -3.84 2.07
N ARG A 208 3.46 -3.28 1.13
CA ARG A 208 3.83 -4.01 -0.09
C ARG A 208 4.73 -5.19 0.23
N GLY A 209 4.56 -6.26 -0.53
CA GLY A 209 5.42 -7.42 -0.49
C GLY A 209 6.68 -7.26 -1.35
N THR A 210 7.50 -8.28 -1.31
CA THR A 210 8.65 -8.45 -2.18
C THR A 210 8.20 -8.78 -3.61
N TYR A 211 9.09 -8.61 -4.56
CA TYR A 211 8.80 -8.92 -5.96
C TYR A 211 8.35 -10.38 -6.14
N LYS A 212 7.17 -10.57 -6.71
CA LYS A 212 6.51 -11.89 -6.89
C LYS A 212 6.32 -12.70 -5.59
N GLY A 213 6.30 -12.05 -4.43
CA GLY A 213 6.27 -12.75 -3.16
C GLY A 213 7.51 -13.60 -2.89
N ALA A 214 8.61 -13.30 -3.56
CA ALA A 214 9.88 -14.02 -3.37
C ALA A 214 10.37 -13.86 -1.93
N PHE A 215 10.97 -14.92 -1.40
CA PHE A 215 11.61 -14.94 -0.08
C PHE A 215 13.09 -15.34 -0.14
N SER A 216 13.66 -15.36 -1.35
CA SER A 216 15.07 -15.63 -1.62
C SER A 216 15.50 -15.09 -2.98
N GLY A 217 16.80 -15.08 -3.25
CA GLY A 217 17.36 -14.64 -4.53
C GLY A 217 17.58 -13.14 -4.63
N ASP A 218 18.05 -12.69 -5.80
CA ASP A 218 18.46 -11.29 -5.99
C ASP A 218 17.29 -10.31 -5.94
N ASN A 219 16.13 -10.69 -6.47
CA ASN A 219 14.92 -9.85 -6.45
C ASN A 219 14.43 -9.62 -5.03
N TYR A 220 14.54 -10.62 -4.17
CA TYR A 220 14.25 -10.49 -2.75
C TYR A 220 15.22 -9.52 -2.09
N LYS A 221 16.54 -9.77 -2.22
CA LYS A 221 17.59 -8.99 -1.55
C LYS A 221 17.61 -7.50 -1.92
N LYS A 222 17.14 -7.16 -3.13
CA LYS A 222 17.10 -5.78 -3.64
C LYS A 222 15.76 -5.07 -3.36
N SER A 223 14.82 -5.73 -2.69
CA SER A 223 13.50 -5.14 -2.42
C SER A 223 13.58 -4.05 -1.35
N TYR A 224 13.05 -2.87 -1.64
CA TYR A 224 12.90 -1.80 -0.66
C TYR A 224 12.01 -2.17 0.51
N THR A 225 11.13 -3.15 0.34
CA THR A 225 10.19 -3.58 1.38
C THR A 225 10.85 -4.31 2.52
N LEU A 226 12.07 -4.84 2.33
CA LEU A 226 12.87 -5.40 3.42
C LEU A 226 13.34 -4.35 4.42
N LEU A 227 13.36 -3.06 4.01
CA LEU A 227 13.78 -1.95 4.85
C LEU A 227 12.65 -1.35 5.71
N PHE A 228 11.42 -1.86 5.60
CA PHE A 228 10.26 -1.26 6.26
C PHE A 228 10.34 -1.36 7.78
N HIS A 229 10.44 -2.55 8.31
CA HIS A 229 10.34 -2.79 9.76
C HIS A 229 11.51 -3.57 10.33
N ALA A 230 12.08 -4.49 9.55
CA ALA A 230 13.13 -5.42 9.97
C ALA A 230 14.55 -4.94 9.65
N PRO A 231 15.58 -5.58 10.21
CA PRO A 231 16.88 -5.65 9.61
C PRO A 231 16.77 -6.27 8.20
N ASP A 232 17.58 -5.84 7.29
CA ASP A 232 17.54 -5.96 5.82
C ASP A 232 17.49 -7.40 5.23
N ASP A 233 17.17 -8.42 6.02
CA ASP A 233 17.21 -9.84 5.61
C ASP A 233 15.84 -10.54 5.59
N THR A 234 14.82 -9.96 6.23
CA THR A 234 13.47 -10.54 6.28
C THR A 234 12.40 -9.51 6.00
N TRP A 235 11.35 -9.90 5.30
CA TRP A 235 10.19 -9.05 5.12
C TRP A 235 9.37 -9.00 6.42
N GLU A 236 9.08 -7.80 6.89
CA GLU A 236 8.08 -7.53 7.91
C GLU A 236 7.15 -6.42 7.41
N GLY A 237 5.85 -6.55 7.68
CA GLY A 237 4.88 -5.55 7.26
C GLY A 237 3.56 -5.64 7.99
N ASN A 238 2.89 -4.49 8.14
CA ASN A 238 1.55 -4.42 8.69
C ASN A 238 0.52 -4.88 7.65
N VAL A 239 -0.39 -5.76 8.04
CA VAL A 239 -1.46 -6.32 7.21
C VAL A 239 -2.79 -6.15 7.91
N ALA A 240 -3.78 -5.58 7.21
CA ALA A 240 -5.17 -5.51 7.65
C ALA A 240 -5.96 -6.68 7.07
N TYR A 241 -6.73 -7.31 7.93
CA TYR A 241 -7.62 -8.43 7.62
C TYR A 241 -9.09 -7.98 7.53
N GLY A 242 -9.95 -8.83 7.01
CA GLY A 242 -11.35 -8.50 6.72
C GLY A 242 -12.17 -8.06 7.94
N ASP A 243 -11.79 -8.43 9.15
CA ASP A 243 -12.36 -7.96 10.41
C ASP A 243 -11.77 -6.64 10.94
N ASN A 244 -10.89 -6.00 10.14
CA ASN A 244 -10.18 -4.76 10.46
C ASN A 244 -9.13 -4.86 11.59
N HIS A 245 -8.72 -6.06 12.01
CA HIS A 245 -7.50 -6.12 12.82
C HIS A 245 -6.27 -5.89 11.94
N VAL A 246 -5.26 -5.25 12.48
CA VAL A 246 -3.98 -5.02 11.82
C VAL A 246 -2.89 -5.69 12.62
N THR A 247 -2.13 -6.57 11.96
CA THR A 247 -1.02 -7.31 12.58
C THR A 247 0.29 -7.00 11.85
N LEU A 248 1.36 -6.86 12.62
CA LEU A 248 2.72 -6.85 12.06
C LEU A 248 3.12 -8.28 11.74
N GLU A 249 3.02 -8.64 10.47
CA GLU A 249 3.45 -9.94 9.97
C GLU A 249 4.96 -9.95 9.75
N ARG A 250 5.61 -11.05 10.13
CA ARG A 250 7.05 -11.26 9.99
C ARG A 250 7.42 -12.26 8.91
N SER A 251 6.45 -12.60 8.10
CA SER A 251 6.59 -13.52 6.99
C SER A 251 5.60 -13.19 5.91
N VAL A 252 5.97 -13.39 4.66
CA VAL A 252 5.05 -13.34 3.52
C VAL A 252 4.01 -14.48 3.55
N MET A 253 4.18 -15.44 4.48
CA MET A 253 3.27 -16.56 4.73
C MET A 253 2.75 -16.51 6.17
N PRO A 254 1.77 -15.66 6.50
CA PRO A 254 1.19 -15.56 7.82
C PRO A 254 0.54 -16.88 8.28
N ASP A 255 0.54 -17.12 9.59
CA ASP A 255 0.01 -18.37 10.16
C ASP A 255 -1.51 -18.50 10.05
N ASN A 256 -2.22 -17.37 9.99
CA ASN A 256 -3.67 -17.29 9.93
C ASN A 256 -4.21 -17.31 8.49
N VAL A 257 -3.37 -17.15 7.47
CA VAL A 257 -3.79 -17.19 6.07
C VAL A 257 -3.58 -18.58 5.51
N GLN A 258 -4.69 -19.23 5.15
CA GLN A 258 -4.71 -20.58 4.63
C GLN A 258 -5.37 -20.61 3.27
N TYR A 259 -4.94 -21.53 2.44
CA TYR A 259 -5.53 -21.78 1.14
C TYR A 259 -5.96 -23.24 1.00
N GLU A 260 -7.24 -23.45 0.72
CA GLU A 260 -7.79 -24.77 0.45
C GLU A 260 -8.45 -24.81 -0.93
N CYS A 261 -8.10 -25.81 -1.71
CA CYS A 261 -8.72 -26.04 -2.99
C CYS A 261 -8.63 -27.51 -3.41
N GLY A 262 -9.75 -28.20 -3.46
CA GLY A 262 -9.81 -29.62 -3.76
C GLY A 262 -9.00 -30.45 -2.76
N SER A 263 -7.97 -31.15 -3.24
CA SER A 263 -7.05 -31.93 -2.39
C SER A 263 -5.87 -31.11 -1.84
N ILE A 264 -5.77 -29.84 -2.24
CA ILE A 264 -4.68 -28.97 -1.81
C ILE A 264 -5.10 -28.21 -0.55
N ASN A 265 -4.31 -28.32 0.48
CA ASN A 265 -4.50 -27.62 1.74
C ASN A 265 -3.16 -27.05 2.19
N LEU A 266 -2.95 -25.76 1.90
CA LEU A 266 -1.81 -25.01 2.38
C LEU A 266 -2.12 -24.43 3.75
N LYS A 267 -1.40 -24.86 4.75
CA LYS A 267 -1.54 -24.37 6.14
C LYS A 267 -1.08 -22.93 6.30
N LYS A 268 -0.22 -22.45 5.38
CA LYS A 268 0.27 -21.07 5.31
C LYS A 268 0.33 -20.69 3.84
N ASP A 269 -0.32 -19.58 3.51
CA ASP A 269 -0.38 -19.08 2.14
C ASP A 269 0.45 -17.81 1.98
N ASN A 270 1.09 -17.66 0.81
CA ASN A 270 1.89 -16.47 0.50
C ASN A 270 0.99 -15.33 0.07
N ILE A 271 0.85 -14.32 0.91
CA ILE A 271 -0.03 -13.17 0.67
C ILE A 271 0.40 -12.23 -0.47
N PHE A 272 1.54 -12.48 -1.13
CA PHE A 272 2.04 -11.70 -2.26
C PHE A 272 2.30 -12.54 -3.52
N ALA A 273 2.06 -13.83 -3.47
CA ALA A 273 2.21 -14.70 -4.62
C ALA A 273 0.86 -15.30 -5.00
N PHE A 274 0.56 -15.21 -6.28
CA PHE A 274 -0.54 -15.97 -6.86
C PHE A 274 -0.11 -17.42 -7.02
N GLN A 275 -0.92 -18.34 -6.52
CA GLN A 275 -0.68 -19.76 -6.68
C GLN A 275 -1.76 -20.38 -7.57
N GLU A 276 -1.34 -20.95 -8.69
CA GLU A 276 -2.19 -21.67 -9.61
C GLU A 276 -1.96 -23.16 -9.45
N PHE A 277 -2.99 -23.89 -9.04
CA PHE A 277 -2.96 -25.34 -8.97
C PHE A 277 -3.91 -25.92 -10.02
N ALA A 278 -3.39 -26.69 -10.94
CA ALA A 278 -4.18 -27.34 -11.99
C ALA A 278 -5.34 -28.19 -11.44
N ALA A 279 -5.17 -28.78 -10.25
CA ALA A 279 -6.18 -29.57 -9.54
C ALA A 279 -7.41 -28.74 -9.09
N CYS A 280 -7.31 -27.42 -9.09
CA CYS A 280 -8.36 -26.52 -8.65
C CYS A 280 -9.22 -25.96 -9.78
N ASN A 281 -9.02 -26.39 -11.02
CA ASN A 281 -9.55 -25.71 -12.20
C ASN A 281 -9.33 -24.19 -12.13
N ALA A 282 -8.26 -23.82 -11.46
CA ALA A 282 -7.96 -22.47 -11.07
C ALA A 282 -7.30 -21.76 -12.25
N GLY A 283 -8.10 -21.42 -13.22
CA GLY A 283 -7.81 -20.20 -13.94
C GLY A 283 -7.82 -19.06 -12.92
N LEU A 284 -7.18 -17.94 -13.25
CA LEU A 284 -7.16 -16.70 -12.48
C LEU A 284 -8.53 -16.26 -11.90
N SER A 285 -9.61 -16.93 -12.33
CA SER A 285 -10.99 -16.68 -11.95
C SER A 285 -11.46 -17.45 -10.71
N THR A 286 -10.85 -18.56 -10.33
CA THR A 286 -11.46 -19.51 -9.38
C THR A 286 -10.73 -19.67 -8.06
N GLY A 287 -9.53 -19.14 -7.90
CA GLY A 287 -8.74 -19.34 -6.70
C GLY A 287 -9.27 -18.58 -5.48
N GLY A 288 -9.50 -19.28 -4.37
CA GLY A 288 -9.78 -18.70 -3.05
C GLY A 288 -8.56 -18.11 -2.36
N ASP A 289 -7.41 -18.08 -3.03
CA ASP A 289 -6.15 -17.54 -2.62
C ASP A 289 -6.26 -16.02 -2.34
N SER A 290 -5.80 -15.57 -1.18
CA SER A 290 -5.86 -14.16 -0.73
C SER A 290 -4.50 -13.50 -0.93
N TRP A 291 -4.20 -13.05 -2.14
CA TRP A 291 -2.96 -12.36 -2.39
C TRP A 291 -3.16 -10.85 -2.60
N MET A 292 -2.21 -10.08 -2.08
CA MET A 292 -2.17 -8.63 -2.18
C MET A 292 -1.23 -8.20 -3.30
N CYS A 293 -1.59 -7.13 -3.98
CA CYS A 293 -0.84 -6.61 -5.11
C CYS A 293 -0.92 -5.08 -5.20
N MET A 294 -0.06 -4.52 -6.04
CA MET A 294 -0.22 -3.18 -6.59
C MET A 294 -0.47 -3.30 -8.09
N GLY A 295 -1.71 -3.16 -8.49
CA GLY A 295 -2.10 -3.20 -9.90
C GLY A 295 -1.69 -1.93 -10.62
N ILE A 296 -0.70 -2.05 -11.49
CA ILE A 296 -0.25 -0.96 -12.36
C ILE A 296 -1.24 -0.90 -13.52
N GLY A 297 -2.12 0.08 -13.53
CA GLY A 297 -3.12 0.33 -14.55
C GLY A 297 -2.86 -0.27 -15.92
N ALA A 298 -3.14 -1.55 -16.06
CA ALA A 298 -3.19 -2.19 -17.35
C ALA A 298 -4.58 -1.98 -17.95
N PRO A 299 -4.68 -1.69 -19.23
CA PRO A 299 -5.95 -1.33 -19.85
C PRO A 299 -6.94 -2.49 -19.98
N ASN A 300 -6.60 -3.71 -19.57
CA ASN A 300 -7.51 -4.85 -19.63
C ASN A 300 -7.35 -5.80 -18.43
N ALA A 301 -8.42 -6.53 -18.11
CA ALA A 301 -8.47 -7.48 -17.02
C ALA A 301 -7.49 -8.66 -17.19
N THR A 302 -7.28 -9.10 -18.41
CA THR A 302 -6.36 -10.17 -18.76
C THR A 302 -4.92 -9.82 -18.37
N THR A 303 -4.47 -8.62 -18.70
CA THR A 303 -3.11 -8.17 -18.34
C THR A 303 -2.92 -8.06 -16.83
N TYR A 304 -3.96 -7.66 -16.08
CA TYR A 304 -3.90 -7.61 -14.61
C TYR A 304 -3.80 -9.02 -14.03
N ALA A 305 -4.47 -9.98 -14.64
CA ALA A 305 -4.51 -11.35 -14.22
C ALA A 305 -3.30 -12.18 -14.71
N GLU A 306 -2.79 -11.90 -15.91
CA GLU A 306 -1.72 -12.66 -16.56
C GLU A 306 -0.30 -12.24 -16.15
N ALA A 307 -0.14 -11.10 -15.49
CA ALA A 307 1.16 -10.59 -15.10
C ALA A 307 1.24 -10.27 -13.60
N PRO A 308 1.06 -11.28 -12.72
CA PRO A 308 1.19 -11.08 -11.28
C PRO A 308 2.60 -10.58 -10.88
N GLU A 309 3.60 -10.81 -11.73
CA GLU A 309 4.94 -10.27 -11.57
C GLU A 309 5.03 -8.74 -11.62
N LYS A 310 4.05 -8.07 -12.19
CA LYS A 310 3.96 -6.60 -12.22
C LYS A 310 3.28 -6.01 -11.00
N LEU A 311 2.93 -6.82 -10.02
CA LEU A 311 1.97 -6.49 -8.96
C LEU A 311 2.61 -6.39 -7.57
N THR A 312 3.92 -6.47 -7.46
CA THR A 312 4.65 -6.41 -6.21
C THR A 312 5.63 -5.24 -6.19
N ASP A 313 6.46 -5.17 -5.17
CA ASP A 313 7.43 -4.11 -4.99
C ASP A 313 8.19 -3.77 -6.28
N GLY A 314 8.05 -2.58 -6.79
CA GLY A 314 8.60 -2.11 -8.07
C GLY A 314 10.11 -1.95 -8.12
N THR A 315 10.87 -2.70 -7.35
CA THR A 315 12.29 -2.81 -7.60
C THR A 315 12.49 -3.54 -8.92
N ASN A 316 12.95 -2.81 -9.93
CA ASN A 316 13.33 -3.42 -11.19
C ASN A 316 14.60 -4.26 -10.91
N PRO A 317 14.52 -5.59 -11.00
CA PRO A 317 15.72 -6.39 -10.96
C PRO A 317 16.45 -6.14 -12.29
N THR A 318 17.48 -5.34 -12.25
CA THR A 318 18.44 -5.26 -13.35
C THR A 318 19.23 -6.55 -13.44
#